data_2794f7048a932fab4104d6cf387b848f
#
_entry.id   2794f7048a932fab4104d6cf387b848f
#
_cell.length_a   1.000
_cell.length_b   1.000
_cell.length_c   1.000
_cell.angle_alpha   90.00
_cell.angle_beta   90.00
_cell.angle_gamma   90.00
#
_symmetry.space_group_name_H-M   'P 1'
#
loop_
_entity.id
_entity.type
_entity.pdbx_description
1 polymer ?
#
loop_
_entity_poly.entity_id
_entity_poly.type
_entity_poly.pdbx_seq_one_letter_code
_entity_poly.pdbx_strand_id
1 'polypeptide(L)'
;VAAVALVVLLGTGVLGYLLVSPPRDPAPAAASTPAGGSPGAGAPAAGAADPRLDGVSARLRGVGYRVTTAGSADGTDCAANAYGQSRAYLGAHRCVGLRRVLLEVQGQRGGSALLALAWVGMPDETGAAGLKAELDRPGSGNIVELSKDDERYRNVAFTGIYYASARQAATVVTAEAQPIAAGLTAAQLKNIAAAAVR
;
A
#
# COMPACT_ATOMS: atom_id res chain seq x y z
N VAL A 1 9.03 -35.78 -39.47
CA VAL A 1 8.74 -34.99 -40.68
C VAL A 1 7.24 -34.69 -40.63
N ALA A 2 6.83 -33.51 -40.22
CA ALA A 2 5.45 -33.03 -40.36
C ALA A 2 5.50 -31.52 -40.61
N ALA A 3 4.87 -31.13 -41.70
CA ALA A 3 4.92 -29.81 -42.34
C ALA A 3 4.05 -28.79 -41.59
N VAL A 4 4.56 -27.57 -41.51
CA VAL A 4 3.86 -26.36 -41.05
C VAL A 4 3.12 -25.78 -42.27
N ALA A 5 1.81 -25.57 -42.13
CA ALA A 5 1.02 -24.82 -43.09
C ALA A 5 0.75 -23.41 -42.51
N LEU A 6 1.31 -22.41 -43.19
CA LEU A 6 1.08 -20.99 -42.96
C LEU A 6 -0.11 -20.56 -43.82
N VAL A 7 -1.18 -20.05 -43.23
CA VAL A 7 -2.29 -19.40 -43.93
C VAL A 7 -2.26 -17.90 -43.64
N VAL A 8 -1.91 -17.13 -44.69
CA VAL A 8 -2.00 -15.68 -44.71
C VAL A 8 -3.33 -15.32 -45.40
N LEU A 9 -4.20 -14.62 -44.70
CA LEU A 9 -5.37 -13.96 -45.26
C LEU A 9 -5.22 -12.45 -45.21
N LEU A 10 -4.93 -11.86 -46.36
CA LEU A 10 -5.05 -10.44 -46.64
C LEU A 10 -6.52 -10.11 -46.94
N GLY A 11 -7.12 -9.21 -46.25
CA GLY A 11 -8.45 -8.67 -46.48
C GLY A 11 -8.48 -7.16 -46.31
N THR A 12 -8.35 -6.45 -47.41
CA THR A 12 -8.54 -5.00 -47.54
C THR A 12 -10.05 -4.67 -47.54
N GLY A 13 -10.47 -3.68 -46.73
CA GLY A 13 -11.83 -3.15 -46.77
C GLY A 13 -11.91 -1.81 -46.08
N VAL A 14 -11.57 -0.74 -46.81
CA VAL A 14 -11.86 0.65 -46.42
C VAL A 14 -13.28 0.97 -46.82
N LEU A 15 -14.16 1.28 -45.88
CA LEU A 15 -15.45 1.93 -46.16
C LEU A 15 -15.61 3.14 -45.23
N GLY A 16 -15.38 4.32 -45.80
CA GLY A 16 -15.59 5.61 -45.15
C GLY A 16 -17.08 5.93 -45.04
N TYR A 17 -17.54 6.24 -43.83
CA TYR A 17 -18.84 6.86 -43.59
C TYR A 17 -18.64 8.33 -43.30
N LEU A 18 -19.05 9.19 -44.21
CA LEU A 18 -19.22 10.63 -44.01
C LEU A 18 -20.57 10.85 -43.30
N LEU A 19 -20.52 11.22 -42.01
CA LEU A 19 -21.70 11.69 -41.29
C LEU A 19 -21.79 13.22 -41.43
N VAL A 20 -22.74 13.66 -42.22
CA VAL A 20 -23.14 15.06 -42.33
C VAL A 20 -23.99 15.41 -41.10
N SER A 21 -23.54 16.35 -40.29
CA SER A 21 -24.27 16.89 -39.14
C SER A 21 -25.17 18.03 -39.61
N PRO A 22 -26.49 18.07 -39.23
CA PRO A 22 -27.37 19.22 -39.50
C PRO A 22 -27.05 20.41 -38.57
N PRO A 23 -27.32 21.65 -39.01
CA PRO A 23 -27.10 22.85 -38.20
C PRO A 23 -28.03 22.89 -36.98
N ARG A 24 -27.47 23.29 -35.80
CA ARG A 24 -28.22 23.50 -34.56
C ARG A 24 -28.69 24.95 -34.49
N ASP A 25 -29.98 25.14 -34.30
CA ASP A 25 -30.60 26.43 -33.98
C ASP A 25 -30.20 26.83 -32.53
N PRO A 26 -30.04 28.13 -32.26
CA PRO A 26 -29.73 28.61 -30.90
C PRO A 26 -30.99 28.60 -30.04
N ALA A 27 -30.97 27.83 -28.94
CA ALA A 27 -31.99 27.85 -27.91
C ALA A 27 -31.83 29.05 -26.98
N PRO A 28 -32.96 29.60 -26.43
CA PRO A 28 -32.95 30.80 -25.60
C PRO A 28 -32.29 30.54 -24.23
N ALA A 29 -31.58 31.55 -23.75
CA ALA A 29 -30.93 31.57 -22.46
C ALA A 29 -31.92 31.42 -21.31
N ALA A 30 -31.86 30.28 -20.58
CA ALA A 30 -32.56 30.10 -19.32
C ALA A 30 -31.67 30.55 -18.16
N ALA A 31 -32.27 31.35 -17.28
CA ALA A 31 -31.65 31.95 -16.12
C ALA A 31 -31.09 30.86 -15.18
N SER A 32 -29.80 31.00 -14.82
CA SER A 32 -29.11 30.12 -13.89
C SER A 32 -29.52 30.41 -12.45
N THR A 33 -30.26 29.51 -11.84
CA THR A 33 -30.41 29.43 -10.38
C THR A 33 -29.16 28.78 -9.81
N PRO A 34 -28.52 29.29 -8.76
CA PRO A 34 -27.39 28.62 -8.14
C PRO A 34 -27.87 27.38 -7.38
N ALA A 35 -27.68 26.21 -8.00
CA ALA A 35 -27.88 24.94 -7.31
C ALA A 35 -26.75 24.73 -6.31
N GLY A 36 -27.15 24.42 -5.07
CA GLY A 36 -26.26 24.17 -3.94
C GLY A 36 -25.18 23.12 -4.26
N GLY A 37 -23.93 23.45 -3.95
CA GLY A 37 -22.81 22.55 -4.13
C GLY A 37 -22.97 21.28 -3.29
N SER A 38 -22.96 20.14 -3.95
CA SER A 38 -22.71 18.86 -3.30
C SER A 38 -21.34 18.93 -2.63
N PRO A 39 -21.16 18.44 -1.39
CA PRO A 39 -19.83 18.34 -0.80
C PRO A 39 -19.04 17.33 -1.63
N GLY A 40 -18.14 17.82 -2.46
CA GLY A 40 -17.16 17.01 -3.14
C GLY A 40 -16.39 16.20 -2.08
N ALA A 41 -16.26 14.89 -2.30
CA ALA A 41 -15.38 14.06 -1.52
C ALA A 41 -13.99 14.70 -1.57
N GLY A 42 -13.64 15.41 -0.48
CA GLY A 42 -12.36 16.08 -0.36
C GLY A 42 -11.25 15.05 -0.46
N ALA A 43 -10.32 15.28 -1.36
CA ALA A 43 -9.03 14.60 -1.30
C ALA A 43 -8.50 14.75 0.14
N PRO A 44 -7.93 13.69 0.76
CA PRO A 44 -7.41 13.79 2.11
C PRO A 44 -6.38 14.91 2.15
N ALA A 45 -6.61 15.89 3.03
CA ALA A 45 -5.71 17.00 3.23
C ALA A 45 -4.32 16.45 3.59
N ALA A 46 -3.32 16.73 2.75
CA ALA A 46 -1.93 16.45 3.07
C ALA A 46 -1.59 17.16 4.38
N GLY A 47 -1.44 16.39 5.48
CA GLY A 47 -1.06 16.91 6.78
C GLY A 47 -1.96 16.55 7.96
N ALA A 48 -3.06 15.80 7.82
CA ALA A 48 -3.76 15.32 9.00
C ALA A 48 -2.85 14.37 9.80
N ALA A 49 -2.59 14.71 11.09
CA ALA A 49 -1.83 13.86 11.99
C ALA A 49 -2.47 12.45 12.04
N ASP A 50 -1.67 11.41 11.84
CA ASP A 50 -2.12 10.03 12.00
C ASP A 50 -1.71 9.52 13.40
N PRO A 51 -2.64 9.40 14.37
CA PRO A 51 -2.31 9.02 15.73
C PRO A 51 -1.57 7.67 15.84
N ARG A 52 -1.79 6.77 14.87
CA ARG A 52 -1.09 5.48 14.82
C ARG A 52 0.37 5.66 14.47
N LEU A 53 0.65 6.47 13.44
CA LEU A 53 2.01 6.81 13.02
C LEU A 53 2.74 7.62 14.07
N ASP A 54 2.05 8.58 14.71
CA ASP A 54 2.59 9.39 15.80
C ASP A 54 2.97 8.51 17.00
N GLY A 55 2.12 7.53 17.35
CA GLY A 55 2.40 6.56 18.40
C GLY A 55 3.63 5.69 18.10
N VAL A 56 3.77 5.18 16.88
CA VAL A 56 4.97 4.44 16.43
C VAL A 56 6.21 5.31 16.52
N SER A 57 6.13 6.52 15.97
CA SER A 57 7.24 7.47 15.96
C SER A 57 7.68 7.86 17.38
N ALA A 58 6.73 8.08 18.28
CA ALA A 58 7.01 8.40 19.69
C ALA A 58 7.72 7.22 20.41
N ARG A 59 7.25 5.99 20.20
CA ARG A 59 7.89 4.81 20.80
C ARG A 59 9.33 4.63 20.31
N LEU A 60 9.56 4.74 19.01
CA LEU A 60 10.91 4.61 18.43
C LEU A 60 11.84 5.73 18.90
N ARG A 61 11.36 6.98 18.98
CA ARG A 61 12.13 8.12 19.52
C ARG A 61 12.43 7.93 21.00
N GLY A 62 11.47 7.40 21.77
CA GLY A 62 11.64 7.12 23.20
C GLY A 62 12.75 6.11 23.51
N VAL A 63 13.07 5.21 22.57
CA VAL A 63 14.18 4.25 22.68
C VAL A 63 15.43 4.69 21.87
N GLY A 64 15.49 5.96 21.48
CA GLY A 64 16.68 6.62 20.97
C GLY A 64 16.90 6.58 19.46
N TYR A 65 15.86 6.30 18.67
CA TYR A 65 15.95 6.41 17.21
C TYR A 65 15.45 7.77 16.72
N ARG A 66 16.02 8.26 15.64
CA ARG A 66 15.40 9.31 14.81
C ARG A 66 14.51 8.65 13.77
N VAL A 67 13.34 9.22 13.56
CA VAL A 67 12.33 8.67 12.65
C VAL A 67 11.86 9.74 11.69
N THR A 68 11.92 9.43 10.40
CA THR A 68 11.45 10.28 9.30
C THR A 68 10.49 9.47 8.42
N THR A 69 9.37 10.06 8.04
CA THR A 69 8.45 9.43 7.09
C THR A 69 9.01 9.55 5.68
N ALA A 70 9.20 8.42 5.02
CA ALA A 70 9.65 8.35 3.63
C ALA A 70 8.47 8.27 2.65
N GLY A 71 7.36 7.64 3.06
CA GLY A 71 6.16 7.55 2.24
C GLY A 71 4.97 7.01 3.00
N SER A 72 3.77 7.29 2.49
CA SER A 72 2.53 6.70 3.00
C SER A 72 1.49 6.55 1.90
N ALA A 73 0.65 5.52 1.98
CA ALA A 73 -0.47 5.28 1.07
C ALA A 73 -1.62 4.62 1.81
N ASP A 74 -2.82 5.03 1.46
CA ASP A 74 -4.08 4.42 1.90
C ASP A 74 -4.76 3.70 0.74
N GLY A 75 -5.54 2.67 1.03
CA GLY A 75 -6.29 1.93 0.03
C GLY A 75 -7.34 1.01 0.64
N THR A 76 -8.22 0.50 -0.21
CA THR A 76 -9.25 -0.48 0.15
C THR A 76 -9.07 -1.80 -0.58
N ASP A 77 -8.22 -1.85 -1.61
CA ASP A 77 -7.86 -3.09 -2.30
C ASP A 77 -6.61 -3.70 -1.64
N CYS A 78 -6.83 -4.40 -0.52
CA CYS A 78 -5.73 -5.04 0.20
C CYS A 78 -5.11 -6.20 -0.58
N ALA A 79 -5.89 -6.94 -1.37
CA ALA A 79 -5.39 -8.06 -2.14
C ALA A 79 -4.44 -7.60 -3.26
N ALA A 80 -4.72 -6.48 -3.93
CA ALA A 80 -3.81 -5.91 -4.92
C ALA A 80 -2.48 -5.46 -4.30
N ASN A 81 -2.50 -5.12 -3.01
CA ASN A 81 -1.34 -4.67 -2.24
C ASN A 81 -0.73 -5.77 -1.36
N ALA A 82 -0.92 -7.04 -1.72
CA ALA A 82 -0.36 -8.19 -1.02
C ALA A 82 0.18 -9.22 -2.02
N TYR A 83 1.01 -10.15 -1.56
CA TYR A 83 1.53 -11.23 -2.38
C TYR A 83 1.45 -12.58 -1.63
N GLY A 84 1.66 -13.67 -2.37
CA GLY A 84 1.63 -15.03 -1.82
C GLY A 84 0.26 -15.44 -1.29
N GLN A 85 0.24 -16.24 -0.24
CA GLN A 85 -0.97 -16.74 0.44
C GLN A 85 -1.75 -15.61 1.11
N SER A 86 -1.05 -14.57 1.62
CA SER A 86 -1.68 -13.37 2.19
C SER A 86 -2.57 -12.66 1.17
N ARG A 87 -2.14 -12.59 -0.11
CA ARG A 87 -2.97 -12.08 -1.21
C ARG A 87 -4.21 -12.95 -1.43
N ALA A 88 -4.06 -14.28 -1.43
CA ALA A 88 -5.18 -15.20 -1.61
C ALA A 88 -6.18 -15.07 -0.46
N TYR A 89 -5.70 -14.96 0.78
CA TYR A 89 -6.54 -14.73 1.96
C TYR A 89 -7.34 -13.42 1.82
N LEU A 90 -6.69 -12.32 1.49
CA LEU A 90 -7.33 -11.01 1.33
C LEU A 90 -8.27 -10.93 0.12
N GLY A 91 -8.07 -11.77 -0.88
CA GLY A 91 -8.99 -11.95 -2.00
C GLY A 91 -10.30 -12.64 -1.59
N ALA A 92 -10.21 -13.62 -0.69
CA ALA A 92 -11.37 -14.34 -0.13
C ALA A 92 -12.04 -13.58 1.02
N HIS A 93 -11.29 -12.81 1.81
CA HIS A 93 -11.75 -12.08 3.00
C HIS A 93 -11.42 -10.58 2.81
N ARG A 94 -12.36 -9.84 2.25
CA ARG A 94 -12.15 -8.41 1.94
C ARG A 94 -11.82 -7.62 3.21
N CYS A 95 -10.78 -6.80 3.13
CA CYS A 95 -10.47 -5.82 4.16
C CYS A 95 -11.44 -4.62 4.07
N VAL A 96 -11.49 -3.83 5.14
CA VAL A 96 -12.21 -2.54 5.16
C VAL A 96 -11.27 -1.36 4.87
N GLY A 97 -9.97 -1.56 4.98
CA GLY A 97 -8.97 -0.54 4.66
C GLY A 97 -7.55 -1.02 4.91
N LEU A 98 -6.63 -0.42 4.19
CA LEU A 98 -5.20 -0.65 4.27
C LEU A 98 -4.50 0.70 4.34
N ARG A 99 -3.66 0.89 5.36
CA ARG A 99 -2.69 1.97 5.40
C ARG A 99 -1.28 1.40 5.38
N ARG A 100 -0.45 1.89 4.48
CA ARG A 100 0.97 1.54 4.39
C ARG A 100 1.82 2.76 4.67
N VAL A 101 2.89 2.59 5.41
CA VAL A 101 3.85 3.66 5.71
C VAL A 101 5.26 3.11 5.59
N LEU A 102 6.15 3.92 5.04
CA LEU A 102 7.59 3.67 5.01
C LEU A 102 8.28 4.72 5.85
N LEU A 103 9.05 4.27 6.86
CA LEU A 103 9.83 5.13 7.73
C LEU A 103 11.33 4.87 7.52
N GLU A 104 12.12 5.92 7.54
CA GLU A 104 13.56 5.81 7.77
C GLU A 104 13.84 5.94 9.26
N VAL A 105 14.52 4.95 9.83
CA VAL A 105 14.86 4.84 11.24
C VAL A 105 16.38 4.90 11.37
N GLN A 106 16.89 5.92 12.05
CA GLN A 106 18.32 6.14 12.23
C GLN A 106 18.73 5.96 13.69
N GLY A 107 19.76 5.16 13.92
CA GLY A 107 20.34 4.93 15.24
C GLY A 107 21.24 6.08 15.71
N GLN A 108 21.35 6.25 17.03
CA GLN A 108 22.19 7.31 17.63
C GLN A 108 23.70 7.14 17.34
N ARG A 109 24.15 5.91 17.18
CA ARG A 109 25.56 5.58 16.89
C ARG A 109 25.86 5.39 15.41
N GLY A 110 24.97 5.87 14.56
CA GLY A 110 25.00 5.60 13.13
C GLY A 110 24.15 4.38 12.75
N GLY A 111 24.17 4.07 11.46
CA GLY A 111 23.31 3.05 10.88
C GLY A 111 21.88 3.51 10.68
N SER A 112 21.25 2.98 9.64
CA SER A 112 19.84 3.25 9.37
C SER A 112 19.13 2.03 8.78
N ALA A 113 17.83 2.00 8.96
CA ALA A 113 16.94 0.98 8.41
C ALA A 113 15.70 1.64 7.79
N LEU A 114 15.14 1.00 6.78
CA LEU A 114 13.75 1.21 6.42
C LEU A 114 12.87 0.35 7.31
N LEU A 115 11.77 0.93 7.76
CA LEU A 115 10.71 0.23 8.47
C LEU A 115 9.44 0.34 7.63
N ALA A 116 9.04 -0.77 7.02
CA ALA A 116 7.76 -0.90 6.35
C ALA A 116 6.68 -1.25 7.37
N LEU A 117 5.60 -0.49 7.36
CA LEU A 117 4.45 -0.66 8.23
C LEU A 117 3.19 -0.85 7.40
N ALA A 118 2.30 -1.73 7.85
CA ALA A 118 0.95 -1.82 7.30
C ALA A 118 -0.07 -2.03 8.43
N TRP A 119 -1.19 -1.31 8.35
CA TRP A 119 -2.39 -1.53 9.15
C TRP A 119 -3.49 -2.02 8.21
N VAL A 120 -3.93 -3.26 8.43
CA VAL A 120 -5.00 -3.89 7.64
C VAL A 120 -6.24 -4.00 8.53
N GLY A 121 -7.25 -3.18 8.24
CA GLY A 121 -8.55 -3.28 8.89
C GLY A 121 -9.37 -4.40 8.26
N MET A 122 -9.80 -5.36 9.06
CA MET A 122 -10.71 -6.42 8.64
C MET A 122 -12.14 -6.10 9.12
N PRO A 123 -13.19 -6.72 8.53
CA PRO A 123 -14.56 -6.49 8.97
C PRO A 123 -14.82 -6.88 10.43
N ASP A 124 -14.09 -7.89 10.92
CA ASP A 124 -14.24 -8.42 12.27
C ASP A 124 -12.92 -9.00 12.82
N GLU A 125 -12.94 -9.39 14.10
CA GLU A 125 -11.78 -9.94 14.79
C GLU A 125 -11.39 -11.34 14.28
N THR A 126 -12.34 -12.13 13.80
CA THR A 126 -12.09 -13.46 13.25
C THR A 126 -11.29 -13.37 11.96
N GLY A 127 -11.70 -12.48 11.06
CA GLY A 127 -10.96 -12.18 9.83
C GLY A 127 -9.56 -11.63 10.13
N ALA A 128 -9.43 -10.76 11.13
CA ALA A 128 -8.13 -10.24 11.54
C ALA A 128 -7.23 -11.34 12.17
N ALA A 129 -7.80 -12.25 12.96
CA ALA A 129 -7.04 -13.38 13.52
C ALA A 129 -6.53 -14.32 12.41
N GLY A 130 -7.39 -14.63 11.43
CA GLY A 130 -7.02 -15.46 10.28
C GLY A 130 -5.94 -14.79 9.41
N LEU A 131 -6.08 -13.49 9.12
CA LEU A 131 -5.06 -12.74 8.37
C LEU A 131 -3.73 -12.73 9.12
N LYS A 132 -3.74 -12.47 10.43
CA LYS A 132 -2.50 -12.51 11.23
C LYS A 132 -1.83 -13.87 11.20
N ALA A 133 -2.59 -14.95 11.34
CA ALA A 133 -2.06 -16.31 11.27
C ALA A 133 -1.42 -16.62 9.91
N GLU A 134 -1.99 -16.04 8.83
CA GLU A 134 -1.45 -16.18 7.48
C GLU A 134 -0.15 -15.38 7.31
N LEU A 135 -0.14 -14.11 7.74
CA LEU A 135 1.04 -13.23 7.65
C LEU A 135 2.23 -13.71 8.51
N ASP A 136 1.95 -14.37 9.64
CA ASP A 136 2.99 -14.89 10.54
C ASP A 136 3.59 -16.22 10.08
N ARG A 137 3.02 -16.85 9.06
CA ARG A 137 3.55 -18.11 8.52
C ARG A 137 4.74 -17.82 7.60
N PRO A 138 5.94 -18.34 7.89
CA PRO A 138 7.09 -18.14 7.03
C PRO A 138 6.82 -18.55 5.58
N GLY A 139 7.14 -17.66 4.64
CA GLY A 139 6.97 -17.91 3.21
C GLY A 139 5.54 -17.78 2.67
N SER A 140 4.55 -17.41 3.49
CA SER A 140 3.17 -17.20 3.05
C SER A 140 2.96 -15.94 2.21
N GLY A 141 3.91 -15.00 2.20
CA GLY A 141 3.78 -13.68 1.61
C GLY A 141 3.49 -12.61 2.66
N ASN A 142 3.30 -11.37 2.20
CA ASN A 142 3.09 -10.21 3.08
C ASN A 142 2.30 -9.11 2.35
N ILE A 143 2.11 -7.97 3.01
CA ILE A 143 1.69 -6.72 2.38
C ILE A 143 2.88 -6.13 1.61
N VAL A 144 2.65 -5.64 0.40
CA VAL A 144 3.69 -5.03 -0.44
C VAL A 144 4.12 -3.70 0.17
N GLU A 145 5.42 -3.53 0.35
CA GLU A 145 6.03 -2.35 0.94
C GLU A 145 6.04 -1.17 -0.07
N LEU A 146 6.02 0.06 0.43
CA LEU A 146 6.09 1.28 -0.39
C LEU A 146 7.50 1.57 -0.95
N SER A 147 8.52 0.80 -0.56
CA SER A 147 9.89 1.00 -1.05
C SER A 147 10.03 0.86 -2.57
N LYS A 148 9.15 0.08 -3.20
CA LYS A 148 9.15 -0.12 -4.66
C LYS A 148 8.68 1.12 -5.43
N ASP A 149 7.92 1.99 -4.78
CA ASP A 149 7.37 3.22 -5.35
C ASP A 149 8.34 4.41 -5.19
N ASP A 150 9.40 4.28 -4.38
CA ASP A 150 10.43 5.32 -4.15
C ASP A 150 11.76 4.94 -4.82
N GLU A 151 12.26 5.80 -5.71
CA GLU A 151 13.52 5.56 -6.44
C GLU A 151 14.73 5.31 -5.52
N ARG A 152 14.77 5.97 -4.36
CA ARG A 152 15.85 5.82 -3.38
C ARG A 152 15.89 4.44 -2.75
N TYR A 153 14.74 3.76 -2.64
CA TYR A 153 14.58 2.53 -1.87
C TYR A 153 14.12 1.33 -2.70
N ARG A 154 13.89 1.49 -4.01
CA ARG A 154 13.38 0.41 -4.88
C ARG A 154 14.22 -0.87 -4.87
N ASN A 155 15.51 -0.73 -4.60
CA ASN A 155 16.46 -1.85 -4.54
C ASN A 155 16.54 -2.49 -3.14
N VAL A 156 15.87 -1.95 -2.12
CA VAL A 156 15.82 -2.54 -0.79
C VAL A 156 14.91 -3.75 -0.84
N ALA A 157 15.45 -4.92 -0.44
CA ALA A 157 14.69 -6.16 -0.37
C ALA A 157 14.29 -6.44 1.08
N PHE A 158 13.02 -6.48 1.35
CA PHE A 158 12.47 -6.95 2.62
C PHE A 158 12.45 -8.49 2.62
N THR A 159 13.04 -9.10 3.64
CA THR A 159 13.37 -10.53 3.66
C THR A 159 12.56 -11.34 4.66
N GLY A 160 11.69 -10.69 5.46
CA GLY A 160 10.96 -11.31 6.56
C GLY A 160 11.78 -11.59 7.82
N ILE A 161 13.12 -11.36 7.81
CA ILE A 161 14.01 -11.70 8.95
C ILE A 161 13.75 -10.81 10.17
N TYR A 162 13.43 -9.54 9.96
CA TYR A 162 13.18 -8.55 11.02
C TYR A 162 11.72 -8.12 11.02
N TYR A 163 10.85 -9.10 11.00
CA TYR A 163 9.40 -8.96 10.95
C TYR A 163 8.78 -9.02 12.35
N ALA A 164 7.71 -8.30 12.53
CA ALA A 164 6.81 -8.40 13.67
C ALA A 164 5.37 -8.11 13.24
N SER A 165 4.40 -8.70 13.92
CA SER A 165 2.99 -8.40 13.75
C SER A 165 2.26 -8.32 15.08
N ALA A 166 1.15 -7.60 15.09
CA ALA A 166 0.21 -7.58 16.20
C ALA A 166 -1.23 -7.49 15.67
N ARG A 167 -2.18 -7.88 16.52
CA ARG A 167 -3.60 -7.67 16.26
C ARG A 167 -4.19 -6.80 17.35
N GLN A 168 -4.94 -5.80 16.96
CA GLN A 168 -5.69 -4.90 17.82
C GLN A 168 -7.15 -4.91 17.35
N ALA A 169 -8.00 -5.61 18.07
CA ALA A 169 -9.39 -5.88 17.65
C ALA A 169 -9.44 -6.42 16.20
N ALA A 170 -10.14 -5.77 15.29
CA ALA A 170 -10.26 -6.13 13.88
C ALA A 170 -9.11 -5.61 12.98
N THR A 171 -8.04 -5.03 13.56
CA THR A 171 -6.90 -4.53 12.78
C THR A 171 -5.67 -5.40 12.98
N VAL A 172 -5.02 -5.79 11.90
CA VAL A 172 -3.68 -6.41 11.92
C VAL A 172 -2.66 -5.34 11.58
N VAL A 173 -1.60 -5.27 12.38
CA VAL A 173 -0.44 -4.40 12.16
C VAL A 173 0.75 -5.28 11.84
N THR A 174 1.45 -4.98 10.74
CA THR A 174 2.74 -5.60 10.41
C THR A 174 3.83 -4.55 10.37
N ALA A 175 5.02 -4.96 10.74
CA ALA A 175 6.23 -4.15 10.66
C ALA A 175 7.40 -5.01 10.21
N GLU A 176 8.17 -4.54 9.27
CA GLU A 176 9.41 -5.19 8.86
C GLU A 176 10.52 -4.15 8.73
N ALA A 177 11.64 -4.38 9.41
CA ALA A 177 12.81 -3.52 9.35
C ALA A 177 13.88 -4.11 8.42
N GLN A 178 14.43 -3.29 7.52
CA GLN A 178 15.50 -3.70 6.62
C GLN A 178 16.65 -2.70 6.70
N PRO A 179 17.91 -3.12 7.00
CA PRO A 179 19.03 -2.19 7.08
C PRO A 179 19.31 -1.57 5.70
N ILE A 180 19.57 -0.26 5.67
CA ILE A 180 19.99 0.48 4.47
C ILE A 180 21.38 1.11 4.64
N ALA A 181 21.87 1.21 5.88
CA ALA A 181 23.26 1.54 6.19
C ALA A 181 23.74 0.72 7.38
N ALA A 182 25.04 0.39 7.38
CA ALA A 182 25.67 -0.36 8.46
C ALA A 182 25.59 0.39 9.81
N GLY A 183 25.59 -0.35 10.92
CA GLY A 183 25.62 0.21 12.29
C GLY A 183 24.44 -0.19 13.17
N LEU A 184 23.37 -0.80 12.62
CA LEU A 184 22.31 -1.43 13.40
C LEU A 184 22.55 -2.94 13.47
N THR A 185 22.47 -3.51 14.67
CA THR A 185 22.57 -4.95 14.89
C THR A 185 21.26 -5.67 14.55
N ALA A 186 21.31 -6.98 14.32
CA ALA A 186 20.11 -7.81 14.11
C ALA A 186 19.09 -7.69 15.28
N ALA A 187 19.58 -7.61 16.51
CA ALA A 187 18.74 -7.41 17.69
C ALA A 187 18.02 -6.06 17.66
N GLN A 188 18.72 -4.99 17.26
CA GLN A 188 18.12 -3.66 17.12
C GLN A 188 17.06 -3.64 16.02
N LEU A 189 17.29 -4.27 14.88
CA LEU A 189 16.32 -4.36 13.77
C LEU A 189 15.06 -5.12 14.22
N LYS A 190 15.19 -6.25 14.92
CA LYS A 190 14.06 -6.96 15.52
C LYS A 190 13.30 -6.10 16.53
N ASN A 191 14.00 -5.36 17.38
CA ASN A 191 13.39 -4.48 18.37
C ASN A 191 12.67 -3.29 17.73
N ILE A 192 13.19 -2.75 16.62
CA ILE A 192 12.51 -1.70 15.84
C ILE A 192 11.16 -2.21 15.33
N ALA A 193 11.14 -3.37 14.67
CA ALA A 193 9.90 -3.96 14.17
C ALA A 193 8.92 -4.27 15.31
N ALA A 194 9.39 -4.89 16.40
CA ALA A 194 8.55 -5.23 17.55
C ALA A 194 7.98 -3.99 18.28
N ALA A 195 8.74 -2.90 18.37
CA ALA A 195 8.27 -1.65 18.97
C ALA A 195 7.20 -0.96 18.10
N ALA A 196 7.23 -1.17 16.80
CA ALA A 196 6.32 -0.53 15.86
C ALA A 196 4.91 -1.11 15.90
N VAL A 197 4.72 -2.38 16.27
CA VAL A 197 3.42 -3.08 16.27
C VAL A 197 2.69 -3.08 17.61
N ARG A 198 3.25 -2.44 18.66
CA ARG A 198 2.66 -2.35 20.01
C ARG A 198 1.53 -1.35 20.09
#